data_704d1e3d2c0e32c9e6412f18bdd94dfd
#
_entry.id   704d1e3d2c0e32c9e6412f18bdd94dfd
#
_cell.length_a   1.000
_cell.length_b   1.000
_cell.length_c   1.000
_cell.angle_alpha   90.00
_cell.angle_beta   90.00
_cell.angle_gamma   90.00
#
_symmetry.space_group_name_H-M   'P 1'
#
loop_
_entity.id
_entity.type
_entity.pdbx_description
1 polymer ?
#
loop_
_entity_poly.entity_id
_entity_poly.type
_entity_poly.pdbx_seq_one_letter_code
_entity_poly.pdbx_strand_id
1 'polypeptide(L)'
;MITVFNLLFRQDKPGWGIWGIFFWVICSYSSYGQSPMPPPNRLQVYATQELSFGSFSTGSSGGTVIISPTGNRSVTGTVIEFMLSVGNSAIFEVRLIRGRMVHILLPTQATLTRVGSGEIMTITDFTTDKPGNGFVTTAAHPFFNTVTVGATLHVGNISSNPPGNYSGTFPVTFIQE
;
A
#
# COMPACT_ATOMS: atom_id res chain seq x y z
N MET A 1 1.89 -2.72 16.43
CA MET A 1 0.91 -3.57 15.75
C MET A 1 -0.01 -2.63 14.97
N ILE A 2 0.20 -2.51 13.67
CA ILE A 2 -0.62 -1.62 12.81
C ILE A 2 -1.49 -2.52 11.95
N THR A 3 -2.79 -2.45 12.20
CA THR A 3 -3.81 -3.16 11.44
C THR A 3 -4.16 -2.33 10.21
N VAL A 4 -4.14 -2.91 9.03
CA VAL A 4 -4.55 -2.26 7.78
C VAL A 4 -6.07 -2.10 7.79
N PHE A 5 -6.56 -0.86 7.79
CA PHE A 5 -7.98 -0.54 7.68
C PHE A 5 -8.39 -0.42 6.21
N ASN A 6 -9.45 -1.14 5.83
CA ASN A 6 -10.17 -0.93 4.57
C ASN A 6 -11.00 0.36 4.67
N LEU A 7 -10.66 1.39 3.91
CA LEU A 7 -11.48 2.59 3.79
C LEU A 7 -12.38 2.49 2.53
N LEU A 8 -13.66 2.24 2.76
CA LEU A 8 -14.72 2.41 1.76
C LEU A 8 -15.05 3.90 1.64
N PHE A 9 -14.69 4.52 0.53
CA PHE A 9 -15.16 5.87 0.18
C PHE A 9 -16.58 5.81 -0.35
N ARG A 10 -17.53 6.33 0.42
CA ARG A 10 -18.89 6.62 -0.03
C ARG A 10 -18.92 8.02 -0.62
N GLN A 11 -19.17 8.14 -1.91
CA GLN A 11 -19.41 9.42 -2.59
C GLN A 11 -20.87 9.84 -2.38
N ASP A 12 -21.09 10.85 -1.57
CA ASP A 12 -22.37 11.55 -1.53
C ASP A 12 -22.35 12.73 -2.52
N LYS A 13 -23.31 12.70 -3.45
CA LYS A 13 -23.51 13.77 -4.44
C LYS A 13 -24.22 14.98 -3.78
N PRO A 14 -23.80 16.22 -4.03
CA PRO A 14 -24.57 17.37 -3.59
C PRO A 14 -25.73 17.68 -4.54
N GLY A 15 -26.94 17.72 -3.99
CA GLY A 15 -28.15 18.18 -4.68
C GLY A 15 -28.16 19.71 -4.83
N TRP A 16 -28.63 20.17 -5.96
CA TRP A 16 -28.81 21.58 -6.30
C TRP A 16 -30.03 22.17 -5.58
N GLY A 17 -29.87 23.35 -5.02
CA GLY A 17 -30.95 24.19 -4.51
C GLY A 17 -30.57 25.68 -4.60
N ILE A 18 -31.41 26.42 -5.27
CA ILE A 18 -31.25 27.77 -5.84
C ILE A 18 -31.73 28.88 -4.85
N TRP A 19 -31.15 30.11 -5.01
CA TRP A 19 -31.62 31.46 -4.54
C TRP A 19 -31.36 31.80 -3.07
N GLY A 20 -30.67 32.85 -2.72
CA GLY A 20 -30.57 34.23 -3.14
C GLY A 20 -30.34 35.11 -1.92
N ILE A 21 -29.74 36.25 -2.13
CA ILE A 21 -29.64 37.47 -1.30
C ILE A 21 -28.22 37.78 -0.83
N PHE A 22 -27.71 38.78 -1.49
CA PHE A 22 -26.54 39.60 -1.19
C PHE A 22 -26.58 40.18 0.23
N PHE A 23 -25.60 39.83 1.06
CA PHE A 23 -25.23 40.62 2.21
C PHE A 23 -23.71 40.78 2.24
N TRP A 24 -23.23 41.93 1.87
CA TRP A 24 -21.82 42.31 1.97
C TRP A 24 -21.48 42.51 3.45
N VAL A 25 -20.99 41.48 4.10
CA VAL A 25 -20.28 41.61 5.37
C VAL A 25 -18.79 41.45 5.06
N ILE A 26 -18.07 42.53 5.15
CA ILE A 26 -16.60 42.56 5.14
C ILE A 26 -16.15 41.91 6.46
N CYS A 27 -16.05 40.59 6.46
CA CYS A 27 -15.37 39.85 7.52
C CYS A 27 -13.87 39.95 7.24
N SER A 28 -13.18 40.78 8.01
CA SER A 28 -11.71 40.74 8.10
C SER A 28 -11.30 39.40 8.66
N TYR A 29 -10.99 38.44 7.77
CA TYR A 29 -10.40 37.16 8.17
C TYR A 29 -8.98 37.44 8.65
N SER A 30 -8.82 37.56 9.97
CA SER A 30 -7.51 37.39 10.59
C SER A 30 -7.09 35.95 10.30
N SER A 31 -6.24 35.80 9.29
CA SER A 31 -5.54 34.52 9.05
C SER A 31 -4.63 34.29 10.25
N TYR A 32 -5.15 33.62 11.26
CA TYR A 32 -4.30 33.01 12.27
C TYR A 32 -3.47 31.96 11.53
N GLY A 33 -2.24 32.31 11.19
CA GLY A 33 -1.27 31.37 10.68
C GLY A 33 -1.16 30.24 11.70
N GLN A 34 -1.67 29.07 11.33
CA GLN A 34 -1.46 27.88 12.16
C GLN A 34 0.04 27.67 12.25
N SER A 35 0.57 27.76 13.46
CA SER A 35 1.97 27.38 13.71
C SER A 35 2.17 25.98 13.16
N PRO A 36 3.22 25.73 12.39
CA PRO A 36 3.49 24.40 11.87
C PRO A 36 3.51 23.42 13.04
N MET A 37 2.68 22.38 12.94
CA MET A 37 2.59 21.35 13.97
C MET A 37 4.00 20.76 14.17
N PRO A 38 4.48 20.66 15.42
CA PRO A 38 5.82 20.13 15.69
C PRO A 38 5.92 18.70 15.11
N PRO A 39 7.09 18.29 14.61
CA PRO A 39 7.29 16.97 14.04
C PRO A 39 6.93 15.90 15.08
N PRO A 40 6.29 14.80 14.65
CA PRO A 40 5.91 13.74 15.57
C PRO A 40 7.16 13.09 16.18
N ASN A 41 7.21 13.04 17.51
CA ASN A 41 8.26 12.33 18.25
C ASN A 41 7.97 10.82 18.40
N ARG A 42 6.81 10.39 17.92
CA ARG A 42 6.38 8.99 17.85
C ARG A 42 6.26 8.57 16.39
N LEU A 43 6.66 7.34 16.13
CA LEU A 43 6.53 6.74 14.82
C LEU A 43 5.06 6.69 14.37
N GLN A 44 4.78 7.24 13.21
CA GLN A 44 3.49 7.15 12.52
C GLN A 44 3.74 6.54 11.15
N VAL A 45 2.94 5.54 10.79
CA VAL A 45 3.03 4.84 9.51
C VAL A 45 1.65 4.80 8.86
N TYR A 46 1.61 5.17 7.59
CA TYR A 46 0.39 5.17 6.76
C TYR A 46 0.65 4.31 5.54
N ALA A 47 -0.20 3.32 5.29
CA ALA A 47 -0.22 2.59 4.03
C ALA A 47 -0.97 3.46 3.01
N THR A 48 -0.28 3.91 1.97
CA THR A 48 -0.84 4.80 0.93
C THR A 48 -1.10 4.08 -0.38
N GLN A 49 -0.49 2.91 -0.57
CA GLN A 49 -0.72 2.04 -1.71
C GLN A 49 -0.63 0.57 -1.27
N GLU A 50 -1.55 -0.24 -1.71
CA GLU A 50 -1.56 -1.69 -1.46
C GLU A 50 -0.63 -2.42 -2.45
N LEU A 51 -0.12 -3.59 -2.04
CA LEU A 51 0.59 -4.49 -2.95
C LEU A 51 -0.43 -5.13 -3.91
N SER A 52 -0.18 -5.02 -5.21
CA SER A 52 -1.01 -5.63 -6.24
C SER A 52 -0.17 -6.41 -7.23
N PHE A 53 -0.54 -7.63 -7.51
CA PHE A 53 0.11 -8.45 -8.55
C PHE A 53 -0.49 -8.21 -9.94
N GLY A 54 -1.57 -7.41 -10.03
CA GLY A 54 -2.29 -7.17 -11.27
C GLY A 54 -3.08 -8.38 -11.75
N SER A 55 -3.52 -8.34 -13.01
CA SER A 55 -4.23 -9.46 -13.63
C SER A 55 -3.28 -10.30 -14.48
N PHE A 56 -3.46 -11.60 -14.39
CA PHE A 56 -2.68 -12.60 -15.14
C PHE A 56 -3.53 -13.86 -15.39
N SER A 57 -3.11 -14.68 -16.31
CA SER A 57 -3.61 -16.07 -16.47
C SER A 57 -2.52 -17.06 -16.15
N THR A 58 -2.92 -18.25 -15.75
CA THR A 58 -1.99 -19.36 -15.51
C THR A 58 -2.25 -20.50 -16.49
N GLY A 59 -1.18 -21.17 -16.89
CA GLY A 59 -1.24 -22.38 -17.72
C GLY A 59 -1.25 -23.65 -16.88
N SER A 60 -0.82 -24.75 -17.52
CA SER A 60 -0.87 -26.10 -16.94
C SER A 60 0.07 -26.34 -15.76
N SER A 61 1.17 -25.61 -15.65
CA SER A 61 2.21 -25.83 -14.63
C SER A 61 2.29 -24.75 -13.57
N GLY A 62 1.55 -23.62 -13.74
CA GLY A 62 1.67 -22.49 -12.84
C GLY A 62 2.98 -21.71 -13.02
N GLY A 63 3.39 -20.98 -11.99
CA GLY A 63 4.60 -20.17 -11.98
C GLY A 63 4.60 -19.12 -10.86
N THR A 64 5.29 -18.01 -11.08
CA THR A 64 5.31 -16.90 -10.12
C THR A 64 5.01 -15.57 -10.77
N VAL A 65 4.45 -14.65 -9.98
CA VAL A 65 4.35 -13.22 -10.31
C VAL A 65 5.16 -12.46 -9.27
N ILE A 66 6.16 -11.72 -9.69
CA ILE A 66 7.07 -10.99 -8.82
C ILE A 66 6.81 -9.50 -8.98
N ILE A 67 6.61 -8.80 -7.88
CA ILE A 67 6.59 -7.34 -7.81
C ILE A 67 7.82 -6.90 -7.03
N SER A 68 8.71 -6.14 -7.70
CA SER A 68 9.86 -5.56 -7.02
C SER A 68 9.45 -4.36 -6.14
N PRO A 69 10.27 -3.95 -5.17
CA PRO A 69 10.03 -2.71 -4.42
C PRO A 69 9.93 -1.45 -5.32
N THR A 70 10.55 -1.48 -6.50
CA THR A 70 10.47 -0.40 -7.48
C THR A 70 9.19 -0.42 -8.32
N GLY A 71 8.29 -1.39 -8.08
CA GLY A 71 7.01 -1.52 -8.79
C GLY A 71 7.10 -2.29 -10.11
N ASN A 72 8.27 -2.81 -10.49
CA ASN A 72 8.41 -3.60 -11.71
C ASN A 72 7.79 -4.98 -11.49
N ARG A 73 6.96 -5.42 -12.44
CA ARG A 73 6.39 -6.78 -12.48
C ARG A 73 7.20 -7.68 -13.41
N SER A 74 7.40 -8.91 -12.99
CA SER A 74 7.91 -10.01 -13.82
C SER A 74 7.18 -11.29 -13.51
N VAL A 75 7.14 -12.21 -14.47
CA VAL A 75 6.45 -13.50 -14.36
C VAL A 75 7.38 -14.64 -14.75
N THR A 76 7.13 -15.82 -14.20
CA THR A 76 7.85 -17.05 -14.55
C THR A 76 6.88 -18.20 -14.83
N GLY A 77 7.42 -19.31 -15.35
CA GLY A 77 6.63 -20.51 -15.62
C GLY A 77 5.66 -20.31 -16.78
N THR A 78 4.43 -20.78 -16.59
CA THR A 78 3.35 -20.67 -17.58
C THR A 78 2.36 -19.52 -17.27
N VAL A 79 2.78 -18.59 -16.44
CA VAL A 79 1.99 -17.38 -16.12
C VAL A 79 2.14 -16.38 -17.25
N ILE A 80 1.03 -15.81 -17.70
CA ILE A 80 0.95 -14.78 -18.73
C ILE A 80 0.33 -13.53 -18.10
N GLU A 81 1.05 -12.43 -18.12
CA GLU A 81 0.57 -11.15 -17.62
C GLU A 81 -0.35 -10.42 -18.61
N PHE A 82 -1.33 -9.72 -18.11
CA PHE A 82 -2.16 -8.83 -18.91
C PHE A 82 -1.63 -7.40 -18.81
N MET A 83 -1.30 -6.81 -19.97
CA MET A 83 -0.68 -5.47 -20.05
C MET A 83 -1.55 -4.33 -19.50
N LEU A 84 -2.87 -4.49 -19.55
CA LEU A 84 -3.84 -3.48 -19.09
C LEU A 84 -4.05 -3.46 -17.57
N SER A 85 -3.52 -4.45 -16.85
CA SER A 85 -3.64 -4.55 -15.40
C SER A 85 -2.25 -4.71 -14.78
N VAL A 86 -1.62 -3.59 -14.52
CA VAL A 86 -0.26 -3.52 -13.99
C VAL A 86 -0.28 -3.81 -12.47
N GLY A 87 0.67 -4.62 -12.01
CA GLY A 87 0.94 -4.77 -10.58
C GLY A 87 1.67 -3.54 -10.02
N ASN A 88 1.62 -3.37 -8.71
CA ASN A 88 2.34 -2.30 -8.02
C ASN A 88 2.81 -2.75 -6.64
N SER A 89 3.94 -2.19 -6.19
CA SER A 89 4.45 -2.38 -4.82
C SER A 89 3.54 -1.73 -3.77
N ALA A 90 3.58 -2.23 -2.55
CA ALA A 90 2.99 -1.50 -1.43
C ALA A 90 3.84 -0.27 -1.10
N ILE A 91 3.18 0.83 -0.69
CA ILE A 91 3.85 2.07 -0.29
C ILE A 91 3.40 2.47 1.11
N PHE A 92 4.39 2.71 1.96
CA PHE A 92 4.20 3.20 3.32
C PHE A 92 4.86 4.57 3.48
N GLU A 93 4.13 5.50 4.04
CA GLU A 93 4.66 6.79 4.50
C GLU A 93 5.01 6.71 5.97
N VAL A 94 6.28 6.94 6.30
CA VAL A 94 6.79 6.91 7.68
C VAL A 94 7.09 8.34 8.12
N ARG A 95 6.39 8.79 9.15
CA ARG A 95 6.56 10.11 9.78
C ARG A 95 7.20 9.95 11.14
N LEU A 96 8.34 10.56 11.30
CA LEU A 96 9.11 10.56 12.54
C LEU A 96 10.07 11.75 12.50
N ILE A 97 10.50 12.20 13.68
CA ILE A 97 11.56 13.20 13.77
C ILE A 97 12.82 12.72 13.06
N ARG A 98 13.50 13.65 12.38
CA ARG A 98 14.72 13.36 11.61
C ARG A 98 15.83 12.76 12.48
N GLY A 99 16.63 11.87 11.92
CA GLY A 99 17.81 11.28 12.54
C GLY A 99 17.51 10.07 13.43
N ARG A 100 16.30 9.48 13.35
CA ARG A 100 15.94 8.27 14.07
C ARG A 100 16.08 7.05 13.18
N MET A 101 16.56 5.95 13.76
CA MET A 101 16.61 4.65 13.09
C MET A 101 15.24 4.00 13.14
N VAL A 102 14.82 3.43 12.00
CA VAL A 102 13.59 2.65 11.86
C VAL A 102 13.93 1.31 11.25
N HIS A 103 13.54 0.22 11.91
CA HIS A 103 13.64 -1.13 11.41
C HIS A 103 12.29 -1.60 10.86
N ILE A 104 12.32 -2.40 9.80
CA ILE A 104 11.15 -2.93 9.09
C ILE A 104 11.16 -4.45 9.24
N LEU A 105 10.14 -5.01 9.85
CA LEU A 105 9.96 -6.46 9.91
C LEU A 105 8.91 -6.86 8.88
N LEU A 106 9.34 -7.65 7.91
CA LEU A 106 8.51 -8.22 6.86
C LEU A 106 8.12 -9.65 7.25
N PRO A 107 6.91 -10.11 6.88
CA PRO A 107 6.53 -11.50 7.10
C PRO A 107 7.33 -12.43 6.18
N THR A 108 7.50 -13.65 6.59
CA THR A 108 8.12 -14.70 5.75
C THR A 108 7.16 -15.20 4.69
N GLN A 109 5.86 -15.20 5.00
CA GLN A 109 4.80 -15.71 4.12
C GLN A 109 3.48 -15.02 4.42
N ALA A 110 2.64 -14.92 3.38
CA ALA A 110 1.22 -14.54 3.47
C ALA A 110 0.39 -15.35 2.47
N THR A 111 -0.93 -15.26 2.57
CA THR A 111 -1.84 -15.95 1.65
C THR A 111 -2.84 -14.99 1.05
N LEU A 112 -3.15 -15.21 -0.24
CA LEU A 112 -4.34 -14.66 -0.87
C LEU A 112 -5.39 -15.76 -0.96
N THR A 113 -6.62 -15.42 -0.64
CA THR A 113 -7.77 -16.35 -0.72
C THR A 113 -8.71 -15.86 -1.81
N ARG A 114 -9.21 -16.79 -2.62
CA ARG A 114 -10.19 -16.48 -3.64
C ARG A 114 -11.53 -16.10 -3.02
N VAL A 115 -12.06 -14.98 -3.48
CA VAL A 115 -13.34 -14.47 -3.00
C VAL A 115 -14.46 -15.43 -3.43
N GLY A 116 -15.21 -15.93 -2.45
CA GLY A 116 -16.39 -16.76 -2.66
C GLY A 116 -16.16 -18.27 -2.67
N SER A 117 -14.89 -18.76 -2.65
CA SER A 117 -14.65 -20.21 -2.77
C SER A 117 -13.53 -20.77 -1.89
N GLY A 118 -12.50 -19.98 -1.56
CA GLY A 118 -11.51 -20.35 -0.56
C GLY A 118 -10.19 -20.94 -1.09
N GLU A 119 -9.99 -21.08 -2.40
CA GLU A 119 -8.69 -21.45 -2.95
C GLU A 119 -7.64 -20.39 -2.60
N ILE A 120 -6.42 -20.85 -2.35
CA ILE A 120 -5.35 -19.99 -1.85
C ILE A 120 -4.16 -19.91 -2.83
N MET A 121 -3.52 -18.74 -2.83
CA MET A 121 -2.17 -18.53 -3.38
C MET A 121 -1.25 -18.07 -2.26
N THR A 122 0.03 -18.44 -2.35
CA THR A 122 1.03 -18.09 -1.34
C THR A 122 1.89 -16.93 -1.81
N ILE A 123 2.15 -15.99 -0.91
CA ILE A 123 3.09 -14.88 -1.12
C ILE A 123 4.33 -15.15 -0.26
N THR A 124 5.52 -15.00 -0.84
CA THR A 124 6.82 -15.10 -0.16
C THR A 124 7.76 -13.99 -0.60
N ASP A 125 9.02 -14.05 -0.15
CA ASP A 125 10.11 -13.19 -0.59
C ASP A 125 9.77 -11.71 -0.52
N PHE A 126 9.15 -11.30 0.58
CA PHE A 126 8.91 -9.89 0.84
C PHE A 126 10.23 -9.13 0.91
N THR A 127 10.34 -8.08 0.13
CA THR A 127 11.53 -7.22 0.03
C THR A 127 11.15 -5.75 0.13
N THR A 128 12.07 -4.92 0.61
CA THR A 128 11.88 -3.46 0.68
C THR A 128 12.99 -2.72 -0.07
N ASP A 129 12.72 -1.46 -0.42
CA ASP A 129 13.71 -0.54 -0.98
C ASP A 129 14.78 -0.08 0.03
N LYS A 130 14.65 -0.46 1.32
CA LYS A 130 15.59 -0.08 2.37
C LYS A 130 16.64 -1.16 2.61
N PRO A 131 17.94 -0.87 2.45
CA PRO A 131 19.02 -1.83 2.69
C PRO A 131 18.96 -2.41 4.11
N GLY A 132 19.06 -3.72 4.24
CA GLY A 132 19.01 -4.39 5.54
C GLY A 132 17.69 -4.22 6.30
N ASN A 133 16.61 -3.91 5.60
CA ASN A 133 15.29 -3.65 6.17
C ASN A 133 15.29 -2.55 7.25
N GLY A 134 16.14 -1.52 7.08
CA GLY A 134 16.21 -0.41 8.01
C GLY A 134 16.67 0.88 7.33
N PHE A 135 16.33 2.03 7.93
CA PHE A 135 16.75 3.33 7.44
C PHE A 135 16.75 4.37 8.54
N VAL A 136 17.57 5.41 8.35
CA VAL A 136 17.54 6.61 9.19
C VAL A 136 16.59 7.62 8.57
N THR A 137 15.69 8.19 9.37
CA THR A 137 14.75 9.22 8.89
C THR A 137 15.50 10.47 8.46
N THR A 138 15.29 10.92 7.23
CA THR A 138 15.95 12.09 6.63
C THR A 138 14.98 13.23 6.36
N ALA A 139 13.70 12.93 6.14
CA ALA A 139 12.69 13.93 5.86
C ALA A 139 12.33 14.73 7.12
N ALA A 140 12.33 16.07 6.98
CA ALA A 140 11.83 16.97 8.01
C ALA A 140 10.31 17.14 7.86
N HIS A 141 9.59 17.34 8.99
CA HIS A 141 8.16 17.66 8.95
C HIS A 141 7.91 18.92 8.06
N PRO A 142 6.86 18.94 7.21
CA PRO A 142 5.76 17.98 7.11
C PRO A 142 6.01 16.77 6.20
N PHE A 143 7.21 16.62 5.68
CA PHE A 143 7.55 15.54 4.76
C PHE A 143 7.66 14.19 5.48
N PHE A 144 7.62 13.13 4.71
CA PHE A 144 7.69 11.74 5.20
C PHE A 144 8.78 10.97 4.45
N ASN A 145 9.18 9.85 5.04
CA ASN A 145 10.08 8.89 4.42
C ASN A 145 9.22 7.79 3.78
N THR A 146 9.40 7.57 2.50
CA THR A 146 8.68 6.50 1.78
C THR A 146 9.41 5.19 1.94
N VAL A 147 8.67 4.12 2.18
CA VAL A 147 9.12 2.73 2.16
C VAL A 147 8.26 1.98 1.18
N THR A 148 8.89 1.27 0.24
CA THR A 148 8.18 0.43 -0.72
C THR A 148 8.46 -1.04 -0.45
N VAL A 149 7.43 -1.87 -0.61
CA VAL A 149 7.52 -3.33 -0.38
C VAL A 149 7.02 -4.08 -1.60
N GLY A 150 7.83 -4.98 -2.08
CA GLY A 150 7.51 -5.96 -3.11
C GLY A 150 7.46 -7.37 -2.56
N ALA A 151 6.98 -8.33 -3.35
CA ALA A 151 6.92 -9.74 -2.97
C ALA A 151 6.74 -10.66 -4.19
N THR A 152 6.86 -11.95 -3.97
CA THR A 152 6.65 -13.02 -4.95
C THR A 152 5.36 -13.76 -4.65
N LEU A 153 4.43 -13.79 -5.60
CA LEU A 153 3.22 -14.59 -5.57
C LEU A 153 3.46 -15.93 -6.27
N HIS A 154 3.18 -17.02 -5.59
CA HIS A 154 3.21 -18.37 -6.17
C HIS A 154 1.82 -18.73 -6.69
N VAL A 155 1.75 -19.04 -7.96
CA VAL A 155 0.52 -19.37 -8.68
C VAL A 155 0.58 -20.82 -9.13
N GLY A 156 -0.37 -21.63 -8.70
CA GLY A 156 -0.52 -23.01 -9.17
C GLY A 156 -1.09 -23.09 -10.59
N ASN A 157 -1.40 -24.30 -11.02
CA ASN A 157 -2.12 -24.51 -12.29
C ASN A 157 -3.58 -24.04 -12.18
N ILE A 158 -4.27 -24.00 -13.32
CA ILE A 158 -5.65 -23.52 -13.42
C ILE A 158 -6.66 -24.31 -12.55
N SER A 159 -6.36 -25.58 -12.25
CA SER A 159 -7.21 -26.40 -11.37
C SER A 159 -7.01 -26.08 -9.90
N SER A 160 -5.78 -25.76 -9.50
CA SER A 160 -5.44 -25.36 -8.12
C SER A 160 -5.80 -23.91 -7.83
N ASN A 161 -5.61 -23.05 -8.83
CA ASN A 161 -5.92 -21.61 -8.74
C ASN A 161 -6.84 -21.20 -9.89
N PRO A 162 -8.15 -21.52 -9.80
CA PRO A 162 -9.12 -21.15 -10.82
C PRO A 162 -9.24 -19.61 -10.99
N PRO A 163 -9.72 -19.14 -12.15
CA PRO A 163 -9.95 -17.71 -12.37
C PRO A 163 -10.87 -17.09 -11.31
N GLY A 164 -10.50 -15.90 -10.84
CA GLY A 164 -11.27 -15.18 -9.82
C GLY A 164 -10.47 -14.05 -9.21
N ASN A 165 -11.08 -13.35 -8.27
CA ASN A 165 -10.43 -12.33 -7.47
C ASN A 165 -9.83 -12.97 -6.22
N TYR A 166 -8.56 -12.74 -5.98
CA TYR A 166 -7.85 -13.21 -4.79
C TYR A 166 -7.45 -12.01 -3.94
N SER A 167 -7.69 -12.09 -2.65
CA SER A 167 -7.34 -11.03 -1.70
C SER A 167 -6.80 -11.60 -0.40
N GLY A 168 -6.00 -10.81 0.31
CA GLY A 168 -5.42 -11.18 1.59
C GLY A 168 -4.76 -9.99 2.26
N THR A 169 -4.24 -10.22 3.46
CA THR A 169 -3.52 -9.21 4.22
C THR A 169 -2.19 -9.77 4.71
N PHE A 170 -1.21 -8.90 4.87
CA PHE A 170 0.06 -9.24 5.50
C PHE A 170 0.50 -8.14 6.46
N PRO A 171 1.12 -8.50 7.61
CA PRO A 171 1.62 -7.52 8.56
C PRO A 171 2.98 -6.98 8.11
N VAL A 172 3.16 -5.66 8.14
CA VAL A 172 4.49 -5.01 8.12
C VAL A 172 4.65 -4.26 9.42
N THR A 173 5.73 -4.53 10.17
CA THR A 173 5.99 -3.90 11.45
C THR A 173 7.16 -2.94 11.33
N PHE A 174 6.96 -1.72 11.82
CA PHE A 174 7.99 -0.70 11.89
C PHE A 174 8.36 -0.48 13.36
N ILE A 175 9.66 -0.50 13.67
CA ILE A 175 10.19 -0.34 15.01
C ILE A 175 11.13 0.86 15.01
N GLN A 176 10.88 1.80 15.91
CA GLN A 176 11.72 2.95 16.15
C GLN A 176 12.75 2.62 17.24
N GLU A 177 14.01 2.99 17.00
CA GLU A 177 15.07 3.07 18.01
C GLU A 177 15.31 4.51 18.46
#